data_df035ecbe6478050aa733a7860c22a09
#
_entry.id   df035ecbe6478050aa733a7860c22a09
#
_cell.length_a   1.000
_cell.length_b   1.000
_cell.length_c   1.000
_cell.angle_alpha   90.00
_cell.angle_beta   90.00
_cell.angle_gamma   90.00
#
_symmetry.space_group_name_H-M   'P 1'
#
loop_
_entity.id
_entity.type
_entity.pdbx_description
1 polymer ?
#
loop_
_entity_poly.entity_id
_entity_poly.type
_entity_poly.pdbx_seq_one_letter_code
_entity_poly.pdbx_strand_id
1 'polypeptide(L)'
;MMRRWVFHEVNVEKKDLEISQSHTIADLVYPRRTILDESLGTALWYAAWGMGHTVSPCRVLLLGSGADELFGGYTRHRNAYKSQGWSGLRKEMMLDWSRISYRNLARDNRVICDHGRIPRLPYLDEEFSSFILKLKPWFKCFPSDQLGMGVGDKLMLRLLAMHLGLTDVAILPKRALQFGTRIANKKQNGNDISKHLQ
;
A
#
# COMPACT_ATOMS: atom_id res chain seq x y z
N MET A 1 -18.99 22.46 -3.73
CA MET A 1 -19.83 21.42 -4.37
C MET A 1 -19.53 20.09 -3.66
N MET A 2 -20.49 19.53 -2.90
CA MET A 2 -20.30 18.23 -2.25
C MET A 2 -20.31 17.13 -3.33
N ARG A 3 -19.25 16.32 -3.38
CA ARG A 3 -19.21 15.15 -4.26
C ARG A 3 -19.98 14.02 -3.59
N ARG A 4 -20.77 13.29 -4.37
CA ARG A 4 -21.40 12.05 -3.91
C ARG A 4 -20.36 10.92 -3.87
N TRP A 5 -20.21 10.30 -2.71
CA TRP A 5 -19.38 9.12 -2.52
C TRP A 5 -20.29 7.89 -2.43
N VAL A 6 -19.87 6.81 -3.05
CA VAL A 6 -20.51 5.51 -2.96
C VAL A 6 -19.50 4.55 -2.35
N PHE A 7 -19.84 4.01 -1.20
CA PHE A 7 -19.03 2.99 -0.54
C PHE A 7 -19.41 1.61 -1.10
N HIS A 8 -18.43 0.88 -1.63
CA HIS A 8 -18.59 -0.49 -2.10
C HIS A 8 -17.91 -1.44 -1.13
N GLU A 9 -18.72 -2.25 -0.47
CA GLU A 9 -18.23 -3.28 0.43
C GLU A 9 -18.17 -4.63 -0.31
N VAL A 10 -16.98 -5.24 -0.35
CA VAL A 10 -16.74 -6.54 -0.97
C VAL A 10 -16.40 -7.54 0.13
N ASN A 11 -17.38 -8.34 0.54
CA ASN A 11 -17.21 -9.41 1.51
C ASN A 11 -16.95 -10.73 0.78
N VAL A 12 -15.89 -11.44 1.15
CA VAL A 12 -15.45 -12.67 0.50
C VAL A 12 -15.47 -13.79 1.52
N GLU A 13 -16.13 -14.88 1.19
CA GLU A 13 -16.12 -16.08 2.01
C GLU A 13 -14.75 -16.77 1.98
N LYS A 14 -14.38 -17.39 3.10
CA LYS A 14 -13.06 -18.02 3.23
C LYS A 14 -12.81 -19.08 2.15
N LYS A 15 -13.82 -19.85 1.78
CA LYS A 15 -13.72 -20.86 0.73
C LYS A 15 -13.40 -20.26 -0.63
N ASP A 16 -14.08 -19.19 -1.01
CA ASP A 16 -13.85 -18.51 -2.29
C ASP A 16 -12.49 -17.80 -2.31
N LEU A 17 -12.08 -17.28 -1.15
CA LEU A 17 -10.74 -16.72 -0.97
C LEU A 17 -9.66 -17.77 -1.25
N GLU A 18 -9.74 -18.96 -0.63
CA GLU A 18 -8.77 -20.05 -0.79
C GLU A 18 -8.73 -20.57 -2.25
N ILE A 19 -9.88 -20.67 -2.91
CA ILE A 19 -9.97 -21.05 -4.33
C ILE A 19 -9.28 -20.02 -5.20
N SER A 20 -9.61 -18.74 -5.04
CA SER A 20 -9.00 -17.68 -5.85
C SER A 20 -7.49 -17.57 -5.64
N GLN A 21 -7.01 -17.75 -4.40
CA GLN A 21 -5.59 -17.75 -4.05
C GLN A 21 -4.81 -18.87 -4.73
N SER A 22 -5.38 -20.10 -4.76
CA SER A 22 -4.71 -21.28 -5.31
C SER A 22 -4.70 -21.35 -6.84
N HIS A 23 -5.53 -20.57 -7.51
CA HIS A 23 -5.67 -20.58 -8.96
C HIS A 23 -5.31 -19.20 -9.54
N THR A 24 -6.29 -18.32 -9.67
CA THR A 24 -6.14 -17.05 -10.37
C THR A 24 -5.04 -16.16 -9.76
N ILE A 25 -5.03 -16.02 -8.42
CA ILE A 25 -4.05 -15.16 -7.76
C ILE A 25 -2.63 -15.75 -7.89
N ALA A 26 -2.49 -17.06 -7.78
CA ALA A 26 -1.20 -17.73 -7.96
C ALA A 26 -0.57 -17.38 -9.31
N ASP A 27 -1.34 -17.49 -10.39
CA ASP A 27 -0.89 -17.16 -11.75
C ASP A 27 -0.55 -15.66 -11.91
N LEU A 28 -1.42 -14.79 -11.41
CA LEU A 28 -1.27 -13.34 -11.54
C LEU A 28 -0.08 -12.77 -10.75
N VAL A 29 0.25 -13.34 -9.58
CA VAL A 29 1.38 -12.85 -8.77
C VAL A 29 2.72 -13.48 -9.17
N TYR A 30 2.71 -14.57 -9.95
CA TYR A 30 3.94 -15.20 -10.42
C TYR A 30 4.90 -14.18 -11.10
N PRO A 31 6.21 -14.24 -10.91
CA PRO A 31 7.00 -15.27 -10.20
C PRO A 31 7.14 -15.07 -8.68
N ARG A 32 6.35 -14.18 -8.10
CA ARG A 32 6.33 -13.96 -6.65
C ARG A 32 5.62 -15.12 -5.95
N ARG A 33 6.17 -15.55 -4.79
CA ARG A 33 5.66 -16.73 -4.07
C ARG A 33 5.48 -16.49 -2.57
N THR A 34 5.62 -15.24 -2.11
CA THR A 34 5.55 -14.97 -0.67
C THR A 34 4.11 -14.76 -0.20
N ILE A 35 3.88 -15.02 1.09
CA ILE A 35 2.61 -14.73 1.77
C ILE A 35 2.23 -13.24 1.61
N LEU A 36 3.23 -12.35 1.62
CA LEU A 36 3.01 -10.92 1.39
C LEU A 36 2.46 -10.65 -0.01
N ASP A 37 3.08 -11.24 -1.04
CA ASP A 37 2.66 -11.02 -2.43
C ASP A 37 1.27 -11.59 -2.69
N GLU A 38 0.97 -12.78 -2.19
CA GLU A 38 -0.35 -13.37 -2.22
C GLU A 38 -1.39 -12.47 -1.55
N SER A 39 -1.14 -12.08 -0.30
CA SER A 39 -2.10 -11.30 0.49
C SER A 39 -2.40 -9.94 -0.11
N LEU A 40 -1.40 -9.24 -0.64
CA LEU A 40 -1.57 -7.97 -1.32
C LEU A 40 -2.23 -8.14 -2.68
N GLY A 41 -1.81 -9.14 -3.46
CA GLY A 41 -2.41 -9.48 -4.74
C GLY A 41 -3.90 -9.78 -4.59
N THR A 42 -4.25 -10.61 -3.64
CA THR A 42 -5.65 -10.96 -3.32
C THR A 42 -6.47 -9.72 -2.93
N ALA A 43 -5.95 -8.88 -2.04
CA ALA A 43 -6.66 -7.67 -1.59
C ALA A 43 -6.94 -6.71 -2.76
N LEU A 44 -5.98 -6.51 -3.65
CA LEU A 44 -6.12 -5.65 -4.82
C LEU A 44 -7.01 -6.28 -5.89
N TRP A 45 -6.94 -7.58 -6.08
CA TRP A 45 -7.77 -8.31 -7.03
C TRP A 45 -9.25 -8.18 -6.67
N TYR A 46 -9.62 -8.44 -5.40
CA TYR A 46 -11.00 -8.27 -4.95
C TYR A 46 -11.46 -6.80 -4.93
N ALA A 47 -10.58 -5.86 -4.60
CA ALA A 47 -10.89 -4.43 -4.72
C ALA A 47 -11.16 -4.03 -6.19
N ALA A 48 -10.40 -4.59 -7.14
CA ALA A 48 -10.59 -4.37 -8.56
C ALA A 48 -11.83 -5.12 -9.10
N TRP A 49 -12.19 -6.26 -8.53
CA TRP A 49 -13.42 -6.97 -8.89
C TRP A 49 -14.65 -6.08 -8.72
N GLY A 50 -14.72 -5.33 -7.62
CA GLY A 50 -15.74 -4.30 -7.39
C GLY A 50 -17.16 -4.83 -7.37
N MET A 51 -17.33 -6.15 -7.15
CA MET A 51 -18.65 -6.79 -6.99
C MET A 51 -18.95 -6.93 -5.50
N GLY A 52 -19.79 -6.05 -4.99
CA GLY A 52 -20.37 -6.11 -3.67
C GLY A 52 -21.88 -6.17 -3.80
N HIS A 53 -22.62 -5.46 -2.95
CA HIS A 53 -24.07 -5.29 -3.09
C HIS A 53 -24.45 -4.58 -4.39
N THR A 54 -23.54 -3.82 -4.99
CA THR A 54 -23.67 -3.19 -6.30
C THR A 54 -22.38 -3.35 -7.09
N VAL A 55 -22.49 -3.43 -8.41
CA VAL A 55 -21.32 -3.49 -9.30
C VAL A 55 -20.79 -2.09 -9.56
N SER A 56 -19.50 -1.86 -9.30
CA SER A 56 -18.86 -0.59 -9.64
C SER A 56 -18.57 -0.50 -11.15
N PRO A 57 -19.09 0.50 -11.87
CA PRO A 57 -18.81 0.71 -13.29
C PRO A 57 -17.42 1.34 -13.54
N CYS A 58 -16.69 1.71 -12.49
CA CYS A 58 -15.42 2.42 -12.62
C CYS A 58 -14.36 1.54 -13.29
N ARG A 59 -13.72 2.05 -14.33
CA ARG A 59 -12.60 1.40 -15.02
C ARG A 59 -11.23 1.79 -14.45
N VAL A 60 -11.17 2.84 -13.66
CA VAL A 60 -9.94 3.35 -13.06
C VAL A 60 -9.96 3.08 -11.56
N LEU A 61 -8.87 2.48 -11.07
CA LEU A 61 -8.62 2.28 -9.65
C LEU A 61 -7.46 3.18 -9.20
N LEU A 62 -7.73 4.13 -8.30
CA LEU A 62 -6.71 4.98 -7.70
C LEU A 62 -6.04 4.26 -6.53
N LEU A 63 -4.71 4.20 -6.55
CA LEU A 63 -3.91 3.55 -5.51
C LEU A 63 -3.01 4.55 -4.79
N GLY A 64 -2.82 4.32 -3.49
CA GLY A 64 -1.87 5.06 -2.66
C GLY A 64 -0.43 4.50 -2.71
N SER A 65 -0.10 3.62 -3.65
CA SER A 65 1.24 3.04 -3.79
C SER A 65 2.28 4.13 -4.07
N GLY A 66 3.45 4.01 -3.45
CA GLY A 66 4.50 5.02 -3.50
C GLY A 66 4.52 5.98 -2.31
N ALA A 67 3.39 6.14 -1.61
CA ALA A 67 3.31 7.06 -0.47
C ALA A 67 4.22 6.64 0.70
N ASP A 68 4.34 5.36 0.98
CA ASP A 68 5.20 4.86 2.06
C ASP A 68 6.69 5.02 1.72
N GLU A 69 7.06 4.78 0.47
CA GLU A 69 8.42 4.93 -0.05
C GLU A 69 8.87 6.38 -0.09
N LEU A 70 8.02 7.27 -0.59
CA LEU A 70 8.34 8.70 -0.74
C LEU A 70 8.33 9.46 0.59
N PHE A 71 7.45 9.09 1.53
CA PHE A 71 7.19 9.86 2.75
C PHE A 71 7.53 9.11 4.04
N GLY A 72 8.21 7.97 3.96
CA GLY A 72 8.74 7.28 5.16
C GLY A 72 7.67 6.58 6.00
N GLY A 73 6.83 5.73 5.38
CA GLY A 73 5.70 5.06 6.05
C GLY A 73 5.97 3.69 6.64
N TYR A 74 7.18 3.13 6.52
CA TYR A 74 7.48 1.77 6.97
C TYR A 74 8.18 1.70 8.33
N THR A 75 7.95 0.61 9.07
CA THR A 75 8.66 0.35 10.34
C THR A 75 10.17 0.31 10.16
N ARG A 76 10.67 -0.22 9.02
CA ARG A 76 12.11 -0.22 8.72
C ARG A 76 12.68 1.20 8.55
N HIS A 77 11.89 2.16 8.08
CA HIS A 77 12.28 3.58 8.04
C HIS A 77 12.51 4.13 9.44
N ARG A 78 11.61 3.83 10.39
CA ARG A 78 11.79 4.21 11.80
C ARG A 78 13.03 3.55 12.42
N ASN A 79 13.24 2.26 12.13
CA ASN A 79 14.40 1.52 12.63
C ASN A 79 15.72 2.09 12.06
N ALA A 80 15.75 2.41 10.76
CA ALA A 80 16.90 3.04 10.14
C ALA A 80 17.19 4.43 10.71
N TYR A 81 16.14 5.21 11.00
CA TYR A 81 16.29 6.50 11.68
C TYR A 81 16.84 6.33 13.11
N LYS A 82 16.30 5.39 13.89
CA LYS A 82 16.77 5.11 15.25
C LYS A 82 18.24 4.70 15.30
N SER A 83 18.70 3.91 14.34
CA SER A 83 20.05 3.38 14.32
C SER A 83 21.09 4.33 13.71
N GLN A 84 20.74 5.08 12.67
CA GLN A 84 21.69 5.88 11.85
C GLN A 84 21.18 7.31 11.57
N GLY A 85 20.14 7.77 12.26
CA GLY A 85 19.58 9.10 12.07
C GLY A 85 19.03 9.35 10.65
N TRP A 86 19.06 10.60 10.24
CA TRP A 86 18.54 11.05 8.94
C TRP A 86 19.26 10.42 7.74
N SER A 87 20.54 10.10 7.89
CA SER A 87 21.32 9.45 6.82
C SER A 87 20.83 8.03 6.57
N GLY A 88 20.64 7.24 7.63
CA GLY A 88 20.10 5.88 7.55
C GLY A 88 18.68 5.86 6.99
N LEU A 89 17.82 6.76 7.47
CA LEU A 89 16.47 6.91 6.93
C LEU A 89 16.46 7.19 5.43
N ARG A 90 17.28 8.15 4.97
CA ARG A 90 17.38 8.49 3.55
C ARG A 90 17.81 7.29 2.71
N LYS A 91 18.82 6.57 3.17
CA LYS A 91 19.33 5.37 2.49
C LYS A 91 18.24 4.31 2.34
N GLU A 92 17.50 4.04 3.41
CA GLU A 92 16.43 3.03 3.41
C GLU A 92 15.25 3.42 2.51
N MET A 93 14.84 4.70 2.55
CA MET A 93 13.79 5.22 1.66
C MET A 93 14.20 5.11 0.18
N MET A 94 15.44 5.47 -0.16
CA MET A 94 15.95 5.35 -1.54
C MET A 94 16.05 3.90 -2.00
N LEU A 95 16.40 2.98 -1.10
CA LEU A 95 16.41 1.55 -1.38
C LEU A 95 15.00 1.02 -1.67
N ASP A 96 13.99 1.45 -0.90
CA ASP A 96 12.61 1.07 -1.16
C ASP A 96 12.09 1.65 -2.47
N TRP A 97 12.39 2.92 -2.75
CA TRP A 97 12.04 3.56 -4.01
C TRP A 97 12.63 2.83 -5.22
N SER A 98 13.92 2.47 -5.17
CA SER A 98 14.58 1.77 -6.28
C SER A 98 13.98 0.39 -6.59
N ARG A 99 13.28 -0.21 -5.64
CA ARG A 99 12.68 -1.55 -5.75
C ARG A 99 11.19 -1.56 -6.07
N ILE A 100 10.52 -0.40 -6.06
CA ILE A 100 9.06 -0.33 -6.12
C ILE A 100 8.50 -0.95 -7.40
N SER A 101 9.17 -0.76 -8.54
CA SER A 101 8.71 -1.23 -9.84
C SER A 101 8.52 -2.75 -9.88
N TYR A 102 9.55 -3.50 -9.51
CA TYR A 102 9.52 -4.96 -9.57
C TYR A 102 8.94 -5.60 -8.31
N ARG A 103 8.99 -4.92 -7.16
CA ARG A 103 8.48 -5.44 -5.90
C ARG A 103 6.97 -5.31 -5.75
N ASN A 104 6.41 -4.18 -6.18
CA ASN A 104 5.00 -3.84 -5.97
C ASN A 104 4.24 -3.73 -7.30
N LEU A 105 4.69 -2.84 -8.20
CA LEU A 105 3.87 -2.38 -9.32
C LEU A 105 3.56 -3.49 -10.33
N ALA A 106 4.51 -4.34 -10.64
CA ALA A 106 4.31 -5.43 -11.60
C ALA A 106 3.21 -6.40 -11.13
N ARG A 107 3.21 -6.76 -9.83
CA ARG A 107 2.16 -7.56 -9.22
C ARG A 107 0.82 -6.82 -9.21
N ASP A 108 0.81 -5.61 -8.68
CA ASP A 108 -0.40 -4.82 -8.46
C ASP A 108 -1.12 -4.53 -9.80
N ASN A 109 -0.34 -4.23 -10.85
CA ASN A 109 -0.90 -4.01 -12.17
C ASN A 109 -1.58 -5.26 -12.73
N ARG A 110 -0.93 -6.42 -12.66
CA ARG A 110 -1.51 -7.67 -13.21
C ARG A 110 -2.83 -8.03 -12.54
N VAL A 111 -2.88 -8.01 -11.21
CA VAL A 111 -4.09 -8.40 -10.46
C VAL A 111 -5.24 -7.41 -10.66
N ILE A 112 -4.97 -6.14 -10.91
CA ILE A 112 -5.99 -5.13 -11.16
C ILE A 112 -6.49 -5.21 -12.60
N CYS A 113 -5.59 -5.38 -13.56
CA CYS A 113 -5.92 -5.46 -14.98
C CYS A 113 -6.73 -6.72 -15.34
N ASP A 114 -6.65 -7.78 -14.54
CA ASP A 114 -7.43 -9.00 -14.71
C ASP A 114 -8.95 -8.75 -14.77
N HIS A 115 -9.41 -7.74 -14.06
CA HIS A 115 -10.79 -7.28 -14.10
C HIS A 115 -11.09 -6.18 -15.14
N GLY A 116 -10.20 -5.96 -16.11
CA GLY A 116 -10.35 -4.91 -17.12
C GLY A 116 -10.27 -3.49 -16.52
N ARG A 117 -9.69 -3.32 -15.34
CA ARG A 117 -9.48 -2.02 -14.69
C ARG A 117 -8.04 -1.55 -14.88
N ILE A 118 -7.84 -0.23 -14.85
CA ILE A 118 -6.54 0.39 -15.01
C ILE A 118 -6.14 1.04 -13.68
N PRO A 119 -5.01 0.65 -13.06
CA PRO A 119 -4.49 1.33 -11.90
C PRO A 119 -3.96 2.71 -12.26
N ARG A 120 -4.20 3.69 -11.40
CA ARG A 120 -3.57 5.01 -11.42
C ARG A 120 -2.89 5.26 -10.08
N LEU A 121 -1.68 5.74 -10.16
CA LEU A 121 -0.73 5.82 -9.05
C LEU A 121 -0.22 7.27 -8.91
N PRO A 122 -1.03 8.18 -8.35
CA PRO A 122 -0.68 9.61 -8.31
C PRO A 122 0.65 9.92 -7.63
N TYR A 123 1.05 9.12 -6.62
CA TYR A 123 2.36 9.29 -5.97
C TYR A 123 3.56 8.88 -6.83
N LEU A 124 3.32 8.17 -7.93
CA LEU A 124 4.36 7.70 -8.85
C LEU A 124 4.36 8.49 -10.17
N ASP A 125 3.60 9.56 -10.25
CA ASP A 125 3.76 10.55 -11.30
C ASP A 125 5.21 11.06 -11.32
N GLU A 126 5.79 11.19 -12.52
CA GLU A 126 7.22 11.46 -12.67
C GLU A 126 7.62 12.84 -12.13
N GLU A 127 6.82 13.86 -12.41
CA GLU A 127 7.10 15.22 -11.92
C GLU A 127 6.93 15.30 -10.40
N PHE A 128 5.83 14.72 -9.89
CA PHE A 128 5.56 14.67 -8.47
C PHE A 128 6.64 13.91 -7.70
N SER A 129 6.97 12.70 -8.12
CA SER A 129 7.96 11.87 -7.45
C SER A 129 9.36 12.51 -7.51
N SER A 130 9.75 13.09 -8.66
CA SER A 130 11.01 13.82 -8.82
C SER A 130 11.10 15.02 -7.88
N PHE A 131 10.01 15.76 -7.70
CA PHE A 131 9.95 16.86 -6.73
C PHE A 131 10.14 16.34 -5.29
N ILE A 132 9.36 15.33 -4.89
CA ILE A 132 9.44 14.79 -3.51
C ILE A 132 10.79 14.16 -3.21
N LEU A 133 11.43 13.49 -4.17
CA LEU A 133 12.75 12.88 -3.98
C LEU A 133 13.86 13.92 -3.72
N LYS A 134 13.72 15.14 -4.23
CA LYS A 134 14.65 16.25 -3.96
C LYS A 134 14.51 16.79 -2.53
N LEU A 135 13.34 16.64 -1.90
CA LEU A 135 13.12 17.11 -0.54
C LEU A 135 13.94 16.29 0.47
N LYS A 136 14.45 16.97 1.48
CA LYS A 136 15.14 16.31 2.59
C LYS A 136 14.14 15.48 3.42
N PRO A 137 14.58 14.34 4.02
CA PRO A 137 13.68 13.46 4.77
C PRO A 137 12.87 14.13 5.87
N TRP A 138 13.44 15.09 6.58
CA TRP A 138 12.78 15.81 7.68
C TRP A 138 11.63 16.71 7.25
N PHE A 139 11.49 17.05 5.98
CA PHE A 139 10.29 17.70 5.46
C PHE A 139 9.15 16.71 5.22
N LYS A 140 9.44 15.42 5.06
CA LYS A 140 8.49 14.39 4.65
C LYS A 140 7.93 13.59 5.82
N CYS A 141 8.76 13.29 6.81
CA CYS A 141 8.40 12.50 7.98
C CYS A 141 9.26 12.87 9.19
N PHE A 142 8.77 12.50 10.37
CA PHE A 142 9.50 12.60 11.62
C PHE A 142 9.35 11.28 12.38
N PRO A 143 10.14 10.24 12.03
CA PRO A 143 9.97 8.87 12.52
C PRO A 143 10.54 8.69 13.94
N SER A 144 10.20 9.60 14.86
CA SER A 144 10.55 9.59 16.27
C SER A 144 9.34 9.20 17.11
N ASP A 145 9.60 8.52 18.23
CA ASP A 145 8.55 8.18 19.21
C ASP A 145 8.06 9.40 20.03
N GLN A 146 8.70 10.56 19.91
CA GLN A 146 8.30 11.80 20.59
C GLN A 146 6.89 12.26 20.26
N LEU A 147 6.41 12.00 19.05
CA LEU A 147 5.04 12.31 18.63
C LEU A 147 4.06 11.16 18.90
N GLY A 148 4.51 10.07 19.50
CA GLY A 148 3.77 8.82 19.57
C GLY A 148 4.07 7.88 18.40
N MET A 149 3.92 6.57 18.64
CA MET A 149 4.31 5.54 17.68
C MET A 149 3.54 5.67 16.36
N GLY A 150 4.28 5.91 15.26
CA GLY A 150 3.75 5.98 13.90
C GLY A 150 3.07 7.31 13.53
N VAL A 151 2.95 8.26 14.44
CA VAL A 151 2.37 9.58 14.14
C VAL A 151 3.27 10.38 13.20
N GLY A 152 4.57 10.26 13.35
CA GLY A 152 5.54 10.91 12.47
C GLY A 152 5.71 10.23 11.08
N ASP A 153 5.12 9.05 10.88
CA ASP A 153 5.12 8.40 9.56
C ASP A 153 4.30 9.23 8.57
N LYS A 154 4.89 9.53 7.41
CA LYS A 154 4.22 10.33 6.36
C LYS A 154 3.68 11.68 6.89
N LEU A 155 4.41 12.33 7.78
CA LEU A 155 3.95 13.53 8.49
C LEU A 155 3.47 14.63 7.54
N MET A 156 4.19 14.86 6.43
CA MET A 156 3.78 15.85 5.41
C MET A 156 2.38 15.57 4.87
N LEU A 157 2.05 14.30 4.56
CA LEU A 157 0.72 13.94 4.07
C LEU A 157 -0.36 14.10 5.14
N ARG A 158 -0.03 13.84 6.40
CA ARG A 158 -0.95 14.06 7.52
C ARG A 158 -1.25 15.54 7.72
N LEU A 159 -0.23 16.39 7.67
CA LEU A 159 -0.39 17.84 7.76
C LEU A 159 -1.21 18.39 6.59
N LEU A 160 -0.97 17.87 5.37
CA LEU A 160 -1.79 18.22 4.21
C LEU A 160 -3.26 17.78 4.41
N ALA A 161 -3.49 16.58 4.91
CA ALA A 161 -4.85 16.10 5.20
C ALA A 161 -5.56 17.00 6.22
N MET A 162 -4.88 17.40 7.28
CA MET A 162 -5.40 18.35 8.27
C MET A 162 -5.72 19.71 7.63
N HIS A 163 -4.82 20.23 6.80
CA HIS A 163 -5.02 21.49 6.08
C HIS A 163 -6.25 21.43 5.15
N LEU A 164 -6.53 20.27 4.56
CA LEU A 164 -7.71 20.04 3.71
C LEU A 164 -8.98 19.71 4.51
N GLY A 165 -8.96 19.78 5.84
CA GLY A 165 -10.11 19.49 6.71
C GLY A 165 -10.37 17.99 6.96
N LEU A 166 -9.43 17.10 6.58
CA LEU A 166 -9.53 15.65 6.80
C LEU A 166 -8.85 15.24 8.12
N THR A 167 -9.23 15.91 9.22
CA THR A 167 -8.59 15.79 10.54
C THR A 167 -8.64 14.36 11.09
N ASP A 168 -9.80 13.71 11.02
CA ASP A 168 -9.99 12.36 11.55
C ASP A 168 -9.12 11.33 10.81
N VAL A 169 -8.98 11.48 9.49
CA VAL A 169 -8.13 10.61 8.67
C VAL A 169 -6.65 10.85 8.95
N ALA A 170 -6.26 12.11 9.18
CA ALA A 170 -4.88 12.50 9.41
C ALA A 170 -4.26 11.83 10.65
N ILE A 171 -5.05 11.56 11.68
CA ILE A 171 -4.59 10.95 12.94
C ILE A 171 -4.63 9.42 12.95
N LEU A 172 -5.24 8.78 11.94
CA LEU A 172 -5.36 7.33 11.90
C LEU A 172 -3.98 6.65 11.84
N PRO A 173 -3.77 5.57 12.60
CA PRO A 173 -2.52 4.83 12.52
C PRO A 173 -2.37 4.16 11.14
N LYS A 174 -1.12 4.13 10.64
CA LYS A 174 -0.81 3.43 9.40
C LYS A 174 -1.08 1.94 9.56
N ARG A 175 -1.85 1.37 8.66
CA ARG A 175 -2.06 -0.08 8.54
C ARG A 175 -1.66 -0.55 7.16
N ALA A 176 -0.99 -1.70 7.10
CA ALA A 176 -0.72 -2.35 5.82
C ALA A 176 -2.01 -2.98 5.27
N LEU A 177 -2.19 -2.94 3.96
CA LEU A 177 -3.41 -3.35 3.28
C LEU A 177 -3.85 -4.78 3.63
N GLN A 178 -2.92 -5.72 3.63
CA GLN A 178 -3.19 -7.14 3.94
C GLN A 178 -3.69 -7.37 5.36
N PHE A 179 -3.33 -6.51 6.31
CA PHE A 179 -3.84 -6.60 7.69
C PHE A 179 -5.15 -5.84 7.86
N GLY A 180 -5.36 -4.79 7.10
CA GLY A 180 -6.63 -4.06 7.06
C GLY A 180 -7.77 -4.90 6.52
N THR A 181 -7.50 -5.67 5.48
CA THR A 181 -8.45 -6.61 4.85
C THR A 181 -8.59 -7.94 5.58
N ARG A 182 -7.76 -8.20 6.60
CA ARG A 182 -7.71 -9.47 7.36
C ARG A 182 -7.33 -10.71 6.53
N ILE A 183 -6.82 -10.53 5.31
CA ILE A 183 -6.37 -11.64 4.45
C ILE A 183 -5.12 -12.30 5.05
N ALA A 184 -4.15 -11.48 5.53
CA ALA A 184 -2.97 -11.99 6.20
C ALA A 184 -3.13 -12.03 7.73
N ASN A 185 -2.61 -13.09 8.34
CA ASN A 185 -2.50 -13.20 9.78
C ASN A 185 -1.21 -12.51 10.27
N LYS A 186 -1.30 -11.71 11.34
CA LYS A 186 -0.14 -11.03 11.96
C LYS A 186 0.94 -12.00 12.50
N LYS A 187 0.57 -13.27 12.74
CA LYS A 187 1.50 -14.31 13.22
C LYS A 187 2.35 -14.90 12.08
N GLN A 188 1.98 -14.69 10.82
CA GLN A 188 2.71 -15.21 9.66
C GLN A 188 3.82 -14.22 9.27
N ASN A 189 5.02 -14.76 8.94
CA ASN A 189 6.06 -13.96 8.34
C ASN A 189 5.72 -13.75 6.85
N GLY A 190 5.57 -12.50 6.43
CA GLY A 190 5.22 -12.16 5.05
C GLY A 190 6.24 -12.59 3.99
N ASN A 191 7.48 -12.88 4.40
CA ASN A 191 8.53 -13.34 3.49
C ASN A 191 8.53 -14.86 3.27
N ASP A 192 7.75 -15.61 4.06
CA ASP A 192 7.65 -17.04 3.87
C ASP A 192 6.91 -17.38 2.57
N ILE A 193 7.22 -18.54 2.01
CA ILE A 193 6.55 -19.03 0.81
C ILE A 193 5.11 -19.38 1.16
N SER A 194 4.16 -18.91 0.35
CA SER A 194 2.76 -19.28 0.53
C SER A 194 2.49 -20.70 0.05
N LYS A 195 1.69 -21.42 0.81
CA LYS A 195 1.21 -22.77 0.44
C LYS A 195 0.33 -22.79 -0.81
N HIS A 196 -0.27 -21.67 -1.18
CA HIS A 196 -1.16 -21.55 -2.34
C HIS A 196 -0.41 -21.15 -3.62
N LEU A 197 0.86 -20.69 -3.51
CA LEU A 197 1.69 -20.22 -4.62
C LEU A 197 2.79 -21.24 -5.00
N GLN A 198 2.51 -22.52 -4.87
CA GLN A 198 3.47 -23.59 -5.18
C GLN A 198 3.46 -23.96 -6.64
#